data_1bb325b867c6b994a92a44fb063d2cd6
#
_entry.id   1bb325b867c6b994a92a44fb063d2cd6
#
_cell.length_a   1.000
_cell.length_b   1.000
_cell.length_c   1.000
_cell.angle_alpha   90.00
_cell.angle_beta   90.00
_cell.angle_gamma   90.00
#
_symmetry.space_group_name_H-M   'P 1'
#
loop_
_entity.id
_entity.type
_entity.pdbx_description
1 polymer ?
#
loop_
_entity_poly.entity_id
_entity_poly.type
_entity_poly.pdbx_seq_one_letter_code
_entity_poly.pdbx_strand_id
1 'polypeptide(L)'
;HELGPLAGKATRSVRINSTCTVFAGAELRDRLSLGEKREDILAGLHRAIILRAMSLLARSGGVEDEFTFTGGVANNEAAVAALRALIEENYGEVVMNISPDSIYTGALGAALFARREVEGRVPVGAGGQP
;
A
#
# COMPACT_ATOMS: atom_id res chain seq x y z
N HIS A 1 9.20 -11.05 -6.31
CA HIS A 1 10.22 -9.97 -6.30
C HIS A 1 10.32 -9.21 -7.63
N GLU A 2 9.80 -9.73 -8.74
CA GLU A 2 9.93 -9.11 -10.07
C GLU A 2 8.81 -8.12 -10.43
N LEU A 3 7.67 -8.17 -9.73
CA LEU A 3 6.47 -7.40 -10.12
C LEU A 3 6.67 -5.89 -10.00
N GLY A 4 7.33 -5.43 -8.94
CA GLY A 4 7.64 -4.01 -8.74
C GLY A 4 8.58 -3.46 -9.81
N PRO A 5 9.80 -4.02 -9.97
CA PRO A 5 10.75 -3.61 -11.00
C PRO A 5 10.20 -3.71 -12.43
N LEU A 6 9.32 -4.68 -12.71
CA LEU A 6 8.70 -4.81 -14.01
C LEU A 6 7.65 -3.71 -14.25
N ALA A 7 6.81 -3.43 -13.26
CA ALA A 7 5.86 -2.33 -13.32
C ALA A 7 6.54 -0.97 -13.47
N GLY A 8 7.73 -0.79 -12.89
CA GLY A 8 8.54 0.43 -13.04
C GLY A 8 9.01 0.72 -14.47
N LYS A 9 8.96 -0.28 -15.37
CA LYS A 9 9.27 -0.12 -16.81
C LYS A 9 8.05 0.26 -17.66
N ALA A 10 6.88 0.41 -17.04
CA ALA A 10 5.66 0.74 -17.75
C ALA A 10 5.75 2.12 -18.42
N THR A 11 5.19 2.22 -19.60
CA THR A 11 5.03 3.49 -20.32
C THR A 11 3.65 4.10 -20.09
N ARG A 12 2.69 3.30 -19.66
CA ARG A 12 1.33 3.70 -19.29
C ARG A 12 0.77 2.75 -18.24
N SER A 13 -0.36 3.07 -17.67
CA SER A 13 -1.07 2.21 -16.72
C SER A 13 -2.35 1.68 -17.37
N VAL A 14 -2.46 0.37 -17.56
CA VAL A 14 -3.68 -0.27 -18.05
C VAL A 14 -4.73 -0.25 -16.96
N ARG A 15 -5.94 0.22 -17.28
CA ARG A 15 -7.01 0.26 -16.28
C ARG A 15 -7.47 -1.15 -15.93
N ILE A 16 -7.38 -1.51 -14.64
CA ILE A 16 -7.89 -2.74 -14.04
C ILE A 16 -9.14 -2.38 -13.24
N ASN A 17 -10.25 -3.03 -13.55
CA ASN A 17 -11.55 -2.71 -12.96
C ASN A 17 -11.96 -3.72 -11.88
N SER A 18 -11.45 -4.94 -11.93
CA SER A 18 -11.84 -6.01 -11.01
C SER A 18 -11.35 -5.75 -9.60
N THR A 19 -12.28 -5.71 -8.64
CA THR A 19 -11.98 -5.57 -7.21
C THR A 19 -11.72 -6.92 -6.53
N CYS A 20 -12.24 -8.00 -7.08
CA CYS A 20 -12.01 -9.36 -6.59
C CYS A 20 -10.76 -9.96 -7.24
N THR A 21 -9.89 -10.56 -6.45
CA THR A 21 -8.63 -11.17 -6.90
C THR A 21 -8.84 -12.24 -7.98
N VAL A 22 -9.92 -13.04 -7.88
CA VAL A 22 -10.23 -14.08 -8.86
C VAL A 22 -10.56 -13.47 -10.21
N PHE A 23 -11.43 -12.47 -10.25
CA PHE A 23 -11.80 -11.77 -11.49
C PHE A 23 -10.66 -10.92 -12.02
N ALA A 24 -9.85 -10.33 -11.16
CA ALA A 24 -8.65 -9.62 -11.59
C ALA A 24 -7.70 -10.55 -12.35
N GLY A 25 -7.50 -11.78 -11.89
CA GLY A 25 -6.68 -12.77 -12.60
C GLY A 25 -7.21 -13.09 -14.02
N ALA A 26 -8.54 -13.13 -14.21
CA ALA A 26 -9.14 -13.27 -15.53
C ALA A 26 -8.91 -12.02 -16.39
N GLU A 27 -9.19 -10.84 -15.83
CA GLU A 27 -8.98 -9.55 -16.52
C GLU A 27 -7.52 -9.37 -16.96
N LEU A 28 -6.54 -9.75 -16.13
CA LEU A 28 -5.13 -9.68 -16.50
C LEU A 28 -4.79 -10.58 -17.70
N ARG A 29 -5.35 -11.79 -17.73
CA ARG A 29 -5.18 -12.71 -18.90
C ARG A 29 -5.80 -12.13 -20.15
N ASP A 30 -7.00 -11.58 -20.06
CA ASP A 30 -7.67 -10.95 -21.19
C ASP A 30 -6.86 -9.77 -21.73
N ARG A 31 -6.31 -8.92 -20.87
CA ARG A 31 -5.43 -7.82 -21.27
C ARG A 31 -4.18 -8.31 -22.00
N LEU A 32 -3.56 -9.38 -21.50
CA LEU A 32 -2.41 -10.01 -22.18
C LEU A 32 -2.81 -10.55 -23.57
N SER A 33 -3.98 -11.18 -23.68
CA SER A 33 -4.49 -11.71 -24.95
C SER A 33 -4.79 -10.62 -25.98
N LEU A 34 -5.14 -9.42 -25.51
CA LEU A 34 -5.33 -8.22 -26.34
C LEU A 34 -3.99 -7.56 -26.75
N GLY A 35 -2.84 -8.11 -26.35
CA GLY A 35 -1.52 -7.60 -26.72
C GLY A 35 -1.03 -6.44 -25.83
N GLU A 36 -1.68 -6.19 -24.69
CA GLU A 36 -1.19 -5.21 -23.72
C GLU A 36 0.14 -5.66 -23.13
N LYS A 37 1.07 -4.73 -22.89
CA LYS A 37 2.37 -5.05 -22.31
C LYS A 37 2.24 -5.44 -20.85
N ARG A 38 2.99 -6.43 -20.43
CA ARG A 38 3.00 -6.94 -19.04
C ARG A 38 3.32 -5.82 -18.04
N GLU A 39 4.26 -4.97 -18.37
CA GLU A 39 4.67 -3.82 -17.57
C GLU A 39 3.50 -2.87 -17.31
N ASP A 40 2.76 -2.52 -18.36
CA ASP A 40 1.63 -1.60 -18.29
C ASP A 40 0.45 -2.20 -17.51
N ILE A 41 0.23 -3.52 -17.66
CA ILE A 41 -0.78 -4.28 -16.88
C ILE A 41 -0.41 -4.28 -15.41
N LEU A 42 0.87 -4.52 -15.07
CA LEU A 42 1.34 -4.54 -13.68
C LEU A 42 1.28 -3.16 -13.03
N ALA A 43 1.63 -2.11 -13.77
CA ALA A 43 1.45 -0.74 -13.30
C ALA A 43 -0.03 -0.43 -12.99
N GLY A 44 -0.93 -0.88 -13.87
CA GLY A 44 -2.37 -0.78 -13.66
C GLY A 44 -2.87 -1.54 -12.44
N LEU A 45 -2.34 -2.73 -12.23
CA LEU A 45 -2.68 -3.55 -11.05
C LEU A 45 -2.25 -2.85 -9.74
N HIS A 46 -1.02 -2.33 -9.68
CA HIS A 46 -0.55 -1.57 -8.52
C HIS A 46 -1.43 -0.35 -8.27
N ARG A 47 -1.72 0.43 -9.31
CA ARG A 47 -2.61 1.60 -9.19
C ARG A 47 -4.00 1.20 -8.68
N ALA A 48 -4.60 0.13 -9.20
CA ALA A 48 -5.93 -0.34 -8.77
C ALA A 48 -5.96 -0.76 -7.29
N ILE A 49 -4.91 -1.45 -6.83
CA ILE A 49 -4.78 -1.83 -5.41
C ILE A 49 -4.65 -0.60 -4.53
N ILE A 50 -3.80 0.33 -4.91
CA ILE A 50 -3.59 1.56 -4.12
C ILE A 50 -4.81 2.47 -4.13
N LEU A 51 -5.56 2.58 -5.22
CA LEU A 51 -6.84 3.30 -5.24
C LEU A 51 -7.84 2.76 -4.21
N ARG A 52 -7.86 1.45 -3.98
CA ARG A 52 -8.68 0.86 -2.91
C ARG A 52 -8.18 1.25 -1.53
N ALA A 53 -6.86 1.25 -1.31
CA ALA A 53 -6.28 1.74 -0.07
C ALA A 53 -6.60 3.21 0.17
N MET A 54 -6.52 4.07 -0.86
CA MET A 54 -6.91 5.48 -0.79
C MET A 54 -8.37 5.67 -0.39
N SER A 55 -9.28 4.81 -0.87
CA SER A 55 -10.69 4.85 -0.46
C SER A 55 -10.88 4.52 1.02
N LEU A 56 -10.03 3.68 1.60
CA LEU A 56 -10.04 3.37 3.03
C LEU A 56 -9.43 4.53 3.83
N LEU A 57 -8.32 5.08 3.39
CA LEU A 57 -7.67 6.24 4.01
C LEU A 57 -8.62 7.44 4.07
N ALA A 58 -9.31 7.75 2.98
CA ALA A 58 -10.29 8.84 2.94
C ALA A 58 -11.40 8.67 3.98
N ARG A 59 -11.86 7.43 4.20
CA ARG A 59 -12.88 7.12 5.23
C ARG A 59 -12.33 7.14 6.66
N SER A 60 -11.02 7.01 6.83
CA SER A 60 -10.35 7.05 8.14
C SER A 60 -9.92 8.45 8.57
N GLY A 61 -10.28 9.49 7.81
CA GLY A 61 -9.90 10.87 8.08
C GLY A 61 -8.96 11.48 7.05
N GLY A 62 -8.53 10.71 6.06
CA GLY A 62 -7.64 11.20 5.00
C GLY A 62 -6.16 10.96 5.30
N VAL A 63 -5.33 11.74 4.64
CA VAL A 63 -3.87 11.75 4.80
C VAL A 63 -3.46 13.13 5.26
N GLU A 64 -2.69 13.17 6.34
CA GLU A 64 -2.07 14.38 6.86
C GLU A 64 -0.55 14.30 6.67
N ASP A 65 0.13 15.41 6.74
CA ASP A 65 1.57 15.50 6.76
C ASP A 65 2.05 15.34 8.24
N GLU A 66 2.89 14.42 8.55
CA GLU A 66 3.65 13.46 7.75
C GLU A 66 2.90 12.10 7.64
N PHE A 67 3.06 11.40 6.53
CA PHE A 67 2.46 10.08 6.31
C PHE A 67 3.51 8.97 6.40
N THR A 68 3.28 7.97 7.24
CA THR A 68 4.18 6.82 7.39
C THR A 68 3.58 5.56 6.76
N PHE A 69 4.31 4.95 5.84
CA PHE A 69 3.91 3.70 5.19
C PHE A 69 4.82 2.55 5.63
N THR A 70 4.24 1.51 6.23
CA THR A 70 4.96 0.39 6.84
C THR A 70 4.49 -0.95 6.30
N GLY A 71 5.26 -2.01 6.62
CA GLY A 71 4.95 -3.39 6.24
C GLY A 71 5.63 -3.84 4.95
N GLY A 72 5.42 -5.10 4.57
CA GLY A 72 6.10 -5.71 3.42
C GLY A 72 5.80 -5.06 2.07
N VAL A 73 4.63 -4.45 1.91
CA VAL A 73 4.26 -3.74 0.67
C VAL A 73 5.05 -2.45 0.50
N ALA A 74 5.52 -1.83 1.59
CA ALA A 74 6.38 -0.65 1.55
C ALA A 74 7.76 -0.91 0.89
N ASN A 75 8.15 -2.18 0.76
CA ASN A 75 9.36 -2.59 0.03
C ASN A 75 9.11 -2.79 -1.49
N ASN A 76 7.89 -2.59 -1.96
CA ASN A 76 7.55 -2.68 -3.37
C ASN A 76 7.55 -1.26 -3.98
N GLU A 77 8.60 -0.94 -4.73
CA GLU A 77 8.81 0.38 -5.33
C GLU A 77 7.64 0.84 -6.21
N ALA A 78 7.02 -0.07 -6.97
CA ALA A 78 5.87 0.28 -7.81
C ALA A 78 4.61 0.61 -6.98
N ALA A 79 4.40 -0.09 -5.87
CA ALA A 79 3.30 0.22 -4.94
C ALA A 79 3.54 1.57 -4.25
N VAL A 80 4.77 1.82 -3.82
CA VAL A 80 5.18 3.10 -3.21
C VAL A 80 5.01 4.25 -4.21
N ALA A 81 5.47 4.08 -5.44
CA ALA A 81 5.32 5.10 -6.49
C ALA A 81 3.84 5.39 -6.79
N ALA A 82 3.01 4.36 -6.90
CA ALA A 82 1.57 4.52 -7.11
C ALA A 82 0.89 5.21 -5.92
N LEU A 83 1.29 4.88 -4.68
CA LEU A 83 0.76 5.51 -3.48
C LEU A 83 1.15 6.99 -3.42
N ARG A 84 2.42 7.30 -3.64
CA ARG A 84 2.92 8.68 -3.66
C ARG A 84 2.18 9.53 -4.67
N ALA A 85 2.05 9.05 -5.93
CA ALA A 85 1.33 9.75 -6.97
C ALA A 85 -0.14 10.02 -6.61
N LEU A 86 -0.83 9.04 -6.01
CA LEU A 86 -2.23 9.19 -5.62
C LEU A 86 -2.41 10.09 -4.38
N ILE A 87 -1.46 10.09 -3.43
CA ILE A 87 -1.48 11.03 -2.30
C ILE A 87 -1.28 12.45 -2.83
N GLU A 88 -0.28 12.68 -3.68
CA GLU A 88 -0.01 13.98 -4.27
C GLU A 88 -1.21 14.50 -5.10
N GLU A 89 -1.84 13.62 -5.88
CA GLU A 89 -3.02 13.94 -6.69
C GLU A 89 -4.23 14.37 -5.83
N ASN A 90 -4.42 13.81 -4.64
CA ASN A 90 -5.63 14.00 -3.82
C ASN A 90 -5.43 14.92 -2.60
N TYR A 91 -4.21 14.99 -2.05
CA TYR A 91 -3.90 15.71 -0.80
C TYR A 91 -2.78 16.74 -0.96
N GLY A 92 -2.13 16.79 -2.14
CA GLY A 92 -1.00 17.66 -2.39
C GLY A 92 0.32 17.03 -1.93
N GLU A 93 1.33 17.88 -1.74
CA GLU A 93 2.66 17.47 -1.32
C GLU A 93 2.65 17.02 0.15
N VAL A 94 2.99 15.76 0.38
CA VAL A 94 3.02 15.13 1.70
C VAL A 94 4.35 14.40 1.89
N VAL A 95 4.99 14.59 3.03
CA VAL A 95 6.21 13.88 3.40
C VAL A 95 5.85 12.41 3.70
N MET A 96 6.35 11.50 2.87
CA MET A 96 6.14 10.07 3.06
C MET A 96 7.35 9.38 3.66
N ASN A 97 7.19 8.90 4.88
CA ASN A 97 8.21 8.18 5.63
C ASN A 97 8.12 6.68 5.35
N ILE A 98 9.22 6.08 4.86
CA ILE A 98 9.35 4.65 4.61
C ILE A 98 10.71 4.19 5.16
N SER A 99 10.69 3.14 5.99
CA SER A 99 11.91 2.50 6.49
C SER A 99 12.09 1.12 5.86
N PRO A 100 13.31 0.71 5.49
CA PRO A 100 13.60 -0.66 5.05
C PRO A 100 13.18 -1.72 6.06
N ASP A 101 13.25 -1.40 7.36
CA ASP A 101 12.88 -2.29 8.46
C ASP A 101 11.38 -2.26 8.80
N SER A 102 10.58 -1.56 8.01
CA SER A 102 9.14 -1.39 8.25
C SER A 102 8.35 -2.70 8.30
N ILE A 103 8.89 -3.79 7.73
CA ILE A 103 8.30 -5.13 7.83
C ILE A 103 8.29 -5.67 9.27
N TYR A 104 9.16 -5.16 10.14
CA TYR A 104 9.29 -5.60 11.53
C TYR A 104 8.52 -4.75 12.53
N THR A 105 7.86 -3.66 12.10
CA THR A 105 7.14 -2.73 12.99
C THR A 105 6.11 -3.43 13.88
N GLY A 106 5.37 -4.41 13.33
CA GLY A 106 4.41 -5.20 14.10
C GLY A 106 5.06 -6.04 15.19
N ALA A 107 6.17 -6.72 14.87
CA ALA A 107 6.92 -7.52 15.83
C ALA A 107 7.54 -6.66 16.93
N LEU A 108 8.12 -5.51 16.56
CA LEU A 108 8.67 -4.54 17.50
C LEU A 108 7.58 -3.99 18.44
N GLY A 109 6.43 -3.62 17.90
CA GLY A 109 5.28 -3.18 18.69
C GLY A 109 4.81 -4.25 19.68
N ALA A 110 4.66 -5.49 19.23
CA ALA A 110 4.27 -6.61 20.08
C ALA A 110 5.29 -6.85 21.21
N ALA A 111 6.59 -6.77 20.91
CA ALA A 111 7.65 -6.91 21.93
C ALA A 111 7.60 -5.77 22.96
N LEU A 112 7.33 -4.54 22.53
CA LEU A 112 7.18 -3.39 23.43
C LEU A 112 5.95 -3.52 24.34
N PHE A 113 4.83 -4.02 23.83
CA PHE A 113 3.65 -4.30 24.64
C PHE A 113 3.92 -5.42 25.67
N ALA A 114 4.52 -6.53 25.23
CA ALA A 114 4.88 -7.63 26.13
C ALA A 114 5.81 -7.15 27.25
N ARG A 115 6.82 -6.35 26.93
CA ARG A 115 7.72 -5.75 27.92
C ARG A 115 6.97 -4.87 28.93
N ARG A 116 6.06 -4.00 28.46
CA ARG A 116 5.26 -3.13 29.34
C ARG A 116 4.38 -3.94 30.29
N GLU A 117 3.80 -5.05 29.82
CA GLU A 117 3.00 -5.94 30.64
C GLU A 117 3.82 -6.57 31.76
N VAL A 118 5.02 -7.09 31.45
CA VAL A 118 5.93 -7.66 32.42
C VAL A 118 6.42 -6.62 33.43
N GLU A 119 6.67 -5.37 33.01
CA GLU A 119 7.08 -4.25 33.86
C GLU A 119 5.91 -3.67 34.69
N GLY A 120 4.67 -4.21 34.59
CA GLY A 120 3.49 -3.74 35.29
C GLY A 120 2.98 -2.36 34.84
N ARG A 121 3.38 -1.90 33.66
CA ARG A 121 2.86 -0.68 33.06
C ARG A 121 1.57 -0.96 32.33
N VAL A 122 0.51 -0.25 32.70
CA VAL A 122 -0.80 -0.37 32.02
C VAL A 122 -0.66 -0.17 30.53
N PRO A 123 -1.19 -1.09 29.67
CA PRO A 123 -1.16 -0.89 28.22
C PRO A 123 -1.84 0.42 27.82
N VAL A 124 -1.16 1.25 27.03
CA VAL A 124 -1.78 2.40 26.40
C VAL A 124 -2.71 1.87 25.31
N GLY A 125 -4.04 1.91 25.53
CA GLY A 125 -4.98 1.51 24.50
C GLY A 125 -6.29 0.90 24.96
N ALA A 126 -6.52 0.73 26.26
CA ALA A 126 -7.82 0.28 26.78
C ALA A 126 -8.82 1.44 27.02
N GLY A 127 -8.58 2.60 26.46
CA GLY A 127 -9.38 3.82 26.63
C GLY A 127 -10.02 4.31 25.34
N GLY A 128 -10.67 3.42 24.60
CA GLY A 128 -11.50 3.80 23.48
C GLY A 128 -12.94 3.39 23.73
N GLN A 129 -13.70 4.20 24.47
CA GLN A 129 -15.16 4.17 24.51
C GLN A 129 -15.68 5.57 24.77
N PRO A 130 -16.89 5.78 24.35
CA PRO A 130 -17.66 5.54 23.11
C PRO A 130 -17.75 6.74 22.24
#